data_d19292c8deec51bcef620bd23a8d28a5
#
_entry.id   d19292c8deec51bcef620bd23a8d28a5
#
_cell.length_a   1.000
_cell.length_b   1.000
_cell.length_c   1.000
_cell.angle_alpha   90.00
_cell.angle_beta   90.00
_cell.angle_gamma   90.00
#
_symmetry.space_group_name_H-M   'P 1'
#
loop_
_entity.id
_entity.type
_entity.pdbx_description
1 polymer ?
#
loop_
_entity_poly.entity_id
_entity_poly.type
_entity_poly.pdbx_seq_one_letter_code
_entity_poly.pdbx_strand_id
1 'polypeptide(L)'
;MSAEQTHPVPALSLSVQYGTPAPDLPRWRVRRWVQRALAGAARSSAQQNQALPVAVVLTLRFVDADEGLSLNNAYRGRDYATNVLTFEYDPDPEGTLYGDIVLCVPVLQREATEQGKPLL
;
A
#
# COMPACT_ATOMS: atom_id res chain seq x y z
N MET A 1 0.68 -10.27 -31.14
CA MET A 1 1.15 -9.59 -30.28
C MET A 1 0.38 -8.63 -29.80
N SER A 2 0.51 -8.35 -28.79
CA SER A 2 -0.49 -7.83 -28.29
C SER A 2 -0.26 -6.69 -27.48
N ALA A 3 0.33 -5.69 -28.07
CA ALA A 3 0.48 -4.44 -27.42
C ALA A 3 -0.86 -3.91 -26.98
N GLU A 4 -1.89 -4.16 -27.75
CA GLU A 4 -3.20 -3.73 -27.38
C GLU A 4 -3.75 -4.42 -26.16
N GLN A 5 -3.15 -5.49 -25.71
CA GLN A 5 -3.54 -6.16 -24.48
C GLN A 5 -2.75 -5.68 -23.26
N THR A 6 -1.82 -4.78 -23.47
CA THR A 6 -1.07 -4.19 -22.38
C THR A 6 -1.88 -3.07 -21.77
N HIS A 7 -2.10 -3.15 -20.49
CA HIS A 7 -2.79 -2.09 -19.75
C HIS A 7 -1.76 -1.16 -19.12
N PRO A 8 -1.83 0.15 -19.42
CA PRO A 8 -0.89 1.08 -18.79
C PRO A 8 -0.96 1.00 -17.27
N VAL A 9 0.19 0.89 -16.66
CA VAL A 9 0.31 0.91 -15.20
C VAL A 9 0.85 2.28 -14.82
N PRO A 10 0.27 2.93 -13.79
CA PRO A 10 0.78 4.22 -13.36
C PRO A 10 2.25 4.17 -13.01
N ALA A 11 2.97 5.25 -13.30
CA ALA A 11 4.33 5.39 -12.82
C ALA A 11 4.32 5.42 -11.29
N LEU A 12 5.20 4.65 -10.66
CA LEU A 12 5.23 4.51 -9.21
C LEU A 12 6.44 5.23 -8.62
N SER A 13 6.16 6.14 -7.68
CA SER A 13 7.16 6.68 -6.77
C SER A 13 6.82 6.17 -5.37
N LEU A 14 7.68 5.33 -4.82
CA LEU A 14 7.45 4.67 -3.55
C LEU A 14 8.55 5.03 -2.55
N SER A 15 8.14 5.53 -1.40
CA SER A 15 9.01 5.73 -0.23
C SER A 15 8.62 4.72 0.84
N VAL A 16 9.59 3.99 1.35
CA VAL A 16 9.37 3.02 2.41
C VAL A 16 10.09 3.48 3.67
N GLN A 17 9.35 3.61 4.76
CA GLN A 17 9.87 4.05 6.04
C GLN A 17 9.71 2.92 7.07
N TYR A 18 10.75 2.73 7.87
CA TYR A 18 10.73 1.72 8.93
C TYR A 18 10.73 2.41 10.29
N GLY A 19 9.55 2.53 10.88
CA GLY A 19 9.40 2.99 12.26
C GLY A 19 9.72 1.88 13.26
N THR A 20 9.77 0.64 12.80
CA THR A 20 10.18 -0.52 13.57
C THR A 20 10.95 -1.46 12.63
N PRO A 21 11.88 -2.27 13.14
CA PRO A 21 12.57 -3.23 12.27
C PRO A 21 11.61 -4.23 11.65
N ALA A 22 11.78 -4.48 10.36
CA ALA A 22 10.99 -5.46 9.62
C ALA A 22 11.93 -6.20 8.64
N PRO A 23 12.80 -7.07 9.14
CA PRO A 23 13.83 -7.70 8.32
C PRO A 23 13.28 -8.59 7.21
N ASP A 24 12.07 -9.13 7.38
CA ASP A 24 11.44 -9.96 6.36
C ASP A 24 10.76 -9.13 5.26
N LEU A 25 10.77 -7.80 5.40
CA LEU A 25 10.12 -6.88 4.49
C LEU A 25 11.11 -5.85 3.96
N PRO A 26 12.16 -6.28 3.23
CA PRO A 26 13.10 -5.33 2.65
C PRO A 26 12.44 -4.49 1.56
N ARG A 27 13.01 -3.33 1.27
CA ARG A 27 12.43 -2.39 0.30
C ARG A 27 12.13 -3.02 -1.06
N TRP A 28 13.04 -3.86 -1.57
CA TRP A 28 12.84 -4.48 -2.87
C TRP A 28 11.60 -5.38 -2.90
N ARG A 29 11.32 -6.08 -1.81
CA ARG A 29 10.16 -6.97 -1.70
C ARG A 29 8.87 -6.15 -1.61
N VAL A 30 8.88 -5.09 -0.82
CA VAL A 30 7.75 -4.18 -0.69
C VAL A 30 7.43 -3.53 -2.04
N ARG A 31 8.46 -3.03 -2.73
CA ARG A 31 8.28 -2.43 -4.05
C ARG A 31 7.67 -3.42 -5.05
N ARG A 32 8.16 -4.64 -5.05
CA ARG A 32 7.64 -5.69 -5.93
C ARG A 32 6.16 -5.97 -5.66
N TRP A 33 5.80 -6.04 -4.38
CA TRP A 33 4.42 -6.25 -3.98
C TRP A 33 3.51 -5.11 -4.43
N VAL A 34 3.94 -3.87 -4.22
CA VAL A 34 3.17 -2.70 -4.65
C VAL A 34 3.03 -2.67 -6.18
N GLN A 35 4.09 -2.97 -6.91
CA GLN A 35 4.04 -3.02 -8.37
C GLN A 35 3.03 -4.06 -8.87
N ARG A 36 2.98 -5.22 -8.24
CA ARG A 36 2.01 -6.27 -8.58
C ARG A 36 0.59 -5.84 -8.27
N ALA A 37 0.38 -5.16 -7.16
CA ALA A 37 -0.93 -4.64 -6.79
C ALA A 37 -1.41 -3.59 -7.79
N LEU A 38 -0.53 -2.69 -8.23
CA LEU A 38 -0.86 -1.69 -9.25
C LEU A 38 -1.18 -2.34 -10.58
N ALA A 39 -0.44 -3.36 -10.99
CA ALA A 39 -0.71 -4.08 -12.23
C ALA A 39 -2.08 -4.77 -12.18
N GLY A 40 -2.44 -5.35 -11.03
CA GLY A 40 -3.75 -5.94 -10.84
C GLY A 40 -4.87 -4.91 -10.89
N ALA A 41 -4.66 -3.75 -10.27
CA ALA A 41 -5.61 -2.66 -10.30
C ALA A 41 -5.78 -2.11 -11.73
N ALA A 42 -4.70 -2.03 -12.49
CA ALA A 42 -4.76 -1.58 -13.89
C ALA A 42 -5.63 -2.50 -14.74
N ARG A 43 -5.47 -3.81 -14.59
CA ARG A 43 -6.28 -4.80 -15.31
C ARG A 43 -7.75 -4.68 -14.92
N SER A 44 -8.03 -4.55 -13.63
CA SER A 44 -9.40 -4.45 -13.14
C SER A 44 -10.08 -3.18 -13.63
N SER A 45 -9.39 -2.06 -13.59
CA SER A 45 -9.92 -0.79 -14.07
C SER A 45 -10.18 -0.80 -15.57
N ALA A 46 -9.30 -1.42 -16.35
CA ALA A 46 -9.49 -1.55 -17.79
C ALA A 46 -10.75 -2.36 -18.11
N GLN A 47 -11.01 -3.43 -17.37
CA GLN A 47 -12.22 -4.24 -17.55
C GLN A 47 -13.49 -3.49 -17.21
N GLN A 48 -13.41 -2.50 -16.34
CA GLN A 48 -14.55 -1.70 -15.90
C GLN A 48 -14.62 -0.35 -16.60
N ASN A 49 -13.78 -0.10 -17.58
CA ASN A 49 -13.69 1.19 -18.28
C ASN A 49 -13.44 2.35 -17.33
N GLN A 50 -12.69 2.12 -16.27
CA GLN A 50 -12.34 3.15 -15.31
C GLN A 50 -10.99 3.75 -15.64
N ALA A 51 -10.89 5.07 -15.48
CA ALA A 51 -9.63 5.76 -15.68
C ALA A 51 -8.69 5.49 -14.50
N LEU A 52 -7.39 5.35 -14.80
CA LEU A 52 -6.35 5.25 -13.79
C LEU A 52 -5.56 6.55 -13.70
N PRO A 53 -4.96 6.84 -12.53
CA PRO A 53 -4.03 7.96 -12.46
C PRO A 53 -2.83 7.72 -13.38
N VAL A 54 -2.20 8.79 -13.82
CA VAL A 54 -0.99 8.73 -14.64
C VAL A 54 0.19 8.29 -13.80
N ALA A 55 0.24 8.74 -12.57
CA ALA A 55 1.30 8.42 -11.63
C ALA A 55 0.73 8.23 -10.22
N VAL A 56 1.42 7.45 -9.42
CA VAL A 56 1.08 7.20 -8.02
C VAL A 56 2.31 7.47 -7.17
N VAL A 57 2.14 8.32 -6.17
CA VAL A 57 3.18 8.61 -5.19
C VAL A 57 2.71 8.05 -3.85
N LEU A 58 3.39 7.03 -3.36
CA LEU A 58 3.04 6.35 -2.12
C LEU A 58 4.16 6.46 -1.11
N THR A 59 3.78 6.73 0.14
CA THR A 59 4.64 6.52 1.28
C THR A 59 4.08 5.35 2.07
N LEU A 60 4.91 4.35 2.31
CA LEU A 60 4.54 3.18 3.06
C LEU A 60 5.40 3.12 4.31
N ARG A 61 4.76 3.09 5.48
CA ARG A 61 5.48 3.10 6.75
C ARG A 61 5.13 1.87 7.56
N PHE A 62 6.17 1.17 8.00
CA PHE A 62 6.03 0.07 8.95
C PHE A 62 6.17 0.61 10.37
N VAL A 63 5.18 0.30 11.20
CA VAL A 63 5.11 0.80 12.57
C VAL A 63 4.96 -0.35 13.56
N ASP A 64 5.29 -0.09 14.82
CA ASP A 64 5.00 -1.01 15.91
C ASP A 64 3.55 -0.84 16.39
N ALA A 65 3.16 -1.63 17.39
CA ALA A 65 1.79 -1.59 17.90
C ALA A 65 1.44 -0.24 18.53
N ASP A 66 2.39 0.39 19.23
CA ASP A 66 2.15 1.66 19.91
C ASP A 66 1.91 2.79 18.90
N GLU A 67 2.74 2.89 17.88
CA GLU A 67 2.55 3.91 16.84
C GLU A 67 1.28 3.64 16.04
N GLY A 68 1.00 2.38 15.73
CA GLY A 68 -0.23 1.99 15.02
C GLY A 68 -1.48 2.34 15.80
N LEU A 69 -1.48 2.10 17.11
CA LEU A 69 -2.58 2.46 17.98
C LEU A 69 -2.77 3.98 18.02
N SER A 70 -1.68 4.73 18.20
CA SER A 70 -1.74 6.20 18.24
C SER A 70 -2.30 6.78 16.96
N LEU A 71 -1.85 6.27 15.80
CA LEU A 71 -2.34 6.75 14.51
C LEU A 71 -3.81 6.41 14.29
N ASN A 72 -4.22 5.20 14.66
CA ASN A 72 -5.61 4.79 14.49
C ASN A 72 -6.53 5.62 15.38
N ASN A 73 -6.12 5.89 16.61
CA ASN A 73 -6.88 6.74 17.53
C ASN A 73 -6.95 8.19 17.02
N ALA A 74 -5.81 8.75 16.59
CA ALA A 74 -5.74 10.14 16.15
C ALA A 74 -6.58 10.40 14.89
N TYR A 75 -6.62 9.46 13.95
CA TYR A 75 -7.23 9.69 12.65
C TYR A 75 -8.59 9.01 12.46
N ARG A 76 -8.90 7.97 13.23
CA ARG A 76 -10.16 7.25 13.13
C ARG A 76 -10.94 7.17 14.43
N GLY A 77 -10.39 7.71 15.52
CA GLY A 77 -11.03 7.65 16.83
C GLY A 77 -11.13 6.25 17.41
N ARG A 78 -10.32 5.30 16.96
CA ARG A 78 -10.35 3.93 17.43
C ARG A 78 -9.14 3.64 18.31
N ASP A 79 -9.37 2.94 19.40
CA ASP A 79 -8.38 2.72 20.44
C ASP A 79 -7.79 1.31 20.35
N TYR A 80 -7.37 0.91 19.16
CA TYR A 80 -6.68 -0.36 18.94
C TYR A 80 -5.78 -0.25 17.71
N ALA A 81 -4.73 -1.09 17.65
CA ALA A 81 -3.87 -1.17 16.49
C ALA A 81 -4.54 -1.98 15.39
N THR A 82 -4.47 -1.51 14.16
CA THR A 82 -4.95 -2.24 12.99
C THR A 82 -3.78 -2.59 12.09
N ASN A 83 -3.95 -3.60 11.22
CA ASN A 83 -2.87 -4.03 10.33
C ASN A 83 -2.51 -2.97 9.29
N VAL A 84 -3.50 -2.27 8.75
CA VAL A 84 -3.29 -1.29 7.68
C VAL A 84 -4.13 -0.06 7.91
N LEU A 85 -3.52 1.11 7.78
CA LEU A 85 -4.21 2.39 7.68
C LEU A 85 -3.84 2.99 6.34
N THR A 86 -4.84 3.42 5.59
CA THR A 86 -4.63 4.04 4.28
C THR A 86 -5.20 5.45 4.30
N PHE A 87 -4.37 6.41 3.89
CA PHE A 87 -4.75 7.80 3.75
C PHE A 87 -4.68 8.16 2.28
N GLU A 88 -5.81 8.52 1.69
CA GLU A 88 -5.89 8.88 0.29
C GLU A 88 -6.10 10.38 0.17
N TYR A 89 -5.49 10.96 -0.86
CA TYR A 89 -5.62 12.37 -1.17
C TYR A 89 -6.19 12.51 -2.57
N ASP A 90 -6.91 13.61 -2.81
CA ASP A 90 -7.46 13.86 -4.14
C ASP A 90 -6.35 13.93 -5.18
N PRO A 91 -6.54 13.37 -6.38
CA PRO A 91 -5.54 13.49 -7.44
C PRO A 91 -5.28 14.96 -7.79
N ASP A 92 -4.02 15.27 -8.11
CA ASP A 92 -3.70 16.61 -8.56
C ASP A 92 -4.21 16.86 -10.00
N PRO A 93 -4.16 18.10 -10.49
CA PRO A 93 -4.66 18.41 -11.85
C PRO A 93 -3.95 17.64 -12.97
N GLU A 94 -2.75 17.12 -12.70
CA GLU A 94 -1.97 16.37 -13.68
C GLU A 94 -2.27 14.88 -13.65
N GLY A 95 -3.14 14.43 -12.75
CA GLY A 95 -3.54 13.04 -12.64
C GLY A 95 -2.63 12.19 -11.75
N THR A 96 -1.87 12.80 -10.87
CA THR A 96 -1.04 12.07 -9.90
C THR A 96 -1.84 11.84 -8.63
N LEU A 97 -1.90 10.59 -8.20
CA LEU A 97 -2.55 10.20 -6.96
C LEU A 97 -1.49 10.10 -5.86
N TYR A 98 -1.77 10.69 -4.71
CA TYR A 98 -0.91 10.62 -3.53
C TYR A 98 -1.60 9.80 -2.46
N GLY A 99 -0.84 8.98 -1.76
CA GLY A 99 -1.37 8.20 -0.67
C GLY A 99 -0.31 7.81 0.35
N ASP A 100 -0.75 7.61 1.58
CA ASP A 100 0.08 7.10 2.65
C ASP A 100 -0.54 5.80 3.15
N ILE A 101 0.31 4.78 3.33
CA ILE A 101 -0.11 3.49 3.85
C ILE A 101 0.73 3.21 5.09
N VAL A 102 0.06 2.90 6.19
CA VAL A 102 0.71 2.55 7.45
C VAL A 102 0.41 1.09 7.74
N LEU A 103 1.45 0.30 7.94
CA LEU A 103 1.34 -1.14 8.20
C LEU A 103 1.88 -1.44 9.59
N CYS A 104 1.04 -2.00 10.44
CA CYS A 104 1.43 -2.38 11.80
C CYS A 104 2.04 -3.78 11.77
N VAL A 105 3.35 -3.87 11.92
CA VAL A 105 4.10 -5.11 11.75
C VAL A 105 3.66 -6.21 12.74
N PRO A 106 3.51 -5.95 14.05
CA PRO A 106 3.06 -7.00 14.97
C PRO A 106 1.68 -7.56 14.62
N VAL A 107 0.75 -6.72 14.15
CA VAL A 107 -0.58 -7.18 13.76
C VAL A 107 -0.51 -8.02 12.50
N LEU A 108 0.31 -7.61 11.52
CA LEU A 108 0.51 -8.39 10.29
C LEU A 108 1.11 -9.75 10.59
N GLN A 109 2.11 -9.81 11.47
CA GLN A 109 2.75 -11.06 11.85
C GLN A 109 1.77 -12.01 12.54
N ARG A 110 0.96 -11.49 13.44
CA ARG A 110 -0.06 -12.28 14.13
C ARG A 110 -1.08 -12.85 13.15
N GLU A 111 -1.59 -12.02 12.26
CA GLU A 111 -2.59 -12.45 11.28
C GLU A 111 -2.01 -13.45 10.29
N ALA A 112 -0.77 -13.26 9.85
CA ALA A 112 -0.11 -14.21 8.95
C ALA A 112 0.04 -15.58 9.62
N THR A 113 0.42 -15.61 10.90
CA THR A 113 0.53 -16.83 11.68
C THR A 113 -0.83 -17.51 11.83
N GLU A 114 -1.86 -16.75 12.19
CA GLU A 114 -3.20 -17.30 12.38
C GLU A 114 -3.79 -17.89 11.09
N GLN A 115 -3.45 -17.30 9.95
CA GLN A 115 -3.93 -17.74 8.66
C GLN A 115 -3.00 -18.73 7.95
N GLY A 116 -1.82 -18.98 8.51
CA GLY A 116 -0.81 -19.82 7.88
C GLY A 116 -0.31 -19.27 6.55
N LYS A 117 -0.24 -17.94 6.41
CA LYS A 117 0.15 -17.27 5.17
C LYS A 117 1.42 -16.45 5.37
N PRO A 118 2.18 -16.17 4.30
CA PRO A 118 3.31 -15.25 4.40
C PRO A 118 2.83 -13.81 4.64
N LEU A 119 3.75 -12.95 5.09
CA LEU A 119 3.43 -11.54 5.38
C LEU A 119 2.98 -10.76 4.13
N LEU A 120 3.56 -11.04 3.00
CA LEU A 120 3.20 -10.39 1.74
C LEU A 120 2.99 -11.44 0.64
#